data_19167ee77e0d493b0f57952c4a545f2d
#
_entry.id   19167ee77e0d493b0f57952c4a545f2d
#
_cell.length_a   1.000
_cell.length_b   1.000
_cell.length_c   1.000
_cell.angle_alpha   90.00
_cell.angle_beta   90.00
_cell.angle_gamma   90.00
#
_symmetry.space_group_name_H-M   'P 1'
#
loop_
_entity.id
_entity.type
_entity.pdbx_description
1 polymer ?
#
loop_
_entity_poly.entity_id
_entity_poly.type
_entity_poly.pdbx_seq_one_letter_code
_entity_poly.pdbx_strand_id
1 'polypeptide(L)'
;MIFCCLPALLLPRLGILSTFFRSIASMSPYKPNLRRLTLLILSIFIFSTFKIAAQTDIAGGQKLFSQKCASCHAINAKVVGPALKDVESRWASRDLLKTWIHNFNDAVATGDPYATSMLNFAPTNMTPFTELKPETDIENILAYIADASKVIIPPTPTDDGGGKTSSQGAIIFGIITLIMAIIAMILMQVNSNLKKLSDDKEGIQTPEPVAFYKNKVYIALGSIILFVVGGYYLAKGAIGLGRQKDMQPHQPIYYSHKVHAGLNQINCLYCHGGAMEGKQASIPSVNVCMNCHKQISEYKGPKLFDENGNEINGTNEILKLYSYAGVDPKDPQSFDASKAKEVQWTRIHNLPDHVYFNHSQHVNAGKVQCQTCHGEITAMDEVKQVSELSMSWCINCHRETNVNFNYDSTKGNKYYSIYEKFHNDIKAGKMDSVKVEHIGGLECQKCHY
;
A
#
# COMPACT_ATOMS: atom_id res chain seq x y z
N MET A 1 27.11 23.41 -48.24
CA MET A 1 27.01 24.90 -48.32
C MET A 1 26.64 25.38 -46.93
N ILE A 2 27.55 25.97 -46.41
CA ILE A 2 27.91 27.18 -45.67
C ILE A 2 27.83 26.92 -44.16
N PHE A 3 28.99 26.75 -43.53
CA PHE A 3 29.95 27.67 -42.88
C PHE A 3 29.39 28.29 -41.58
N CYS A 4 30.04 27.98 -40.49
CA CYS A 4 31.00 28.72 -39.64
C CYS A 4 30.28 29.37 -38.45
N CYS A 5 30.74 29.35 -37.23
CA CYS A 5 32.00 29.70 -36.62
C CYS A 5 32.01 29.31 -35.14
N LEU A 6 33.11 28.79 -34.68
CA LEU A 6 33.55 28.89 -33.28
C LEU A 6 33.98 30.35 -32.98
N PRO A 7 33.98 30.76 -31.71
CA PRO A 7 35.23 31.19 -31.16
C PRO A 7 35.64 30.54 -29.85
N ALA A 8 36.90 30.21 -29.79
CA ALA A 8 37.66 29.89 -28.60
C ALA A 8 37.78 31.10 -27.67
N LEU A 9 37.65 30.90 -26.38
CA LEU A 9 38.07 31.84 -25.35
C LEU A 9 38.67 31.09 -24.15
N LEU A 10 40.03 31.07 -24.18
CA LEU A 10 40.91 31.44 -23.09
C LEU A 10 40.72 30.83 -21.70
N LEU A 11 41.57 29.85 -21.40
CA LEU A 11 42.01 29.44 -20.07
C LEU A 11 42.72 30.60 -19.33
N PRO A 12 42.44 30.86 -18.07
CA PRO A 12 43.39 31.54 -17.20
C PRO A 12 44.07 30.49 -16.30
N ARG A 13 45.34 30.35 -16.59
CA ARG A 13 46.50 30.15 -15.73
C ARG A 13 46.32 29.50 -14.36
N LEU A 14 46.92 28.31 -14.27
CA LEU A 14 47.54 27.76 -13.06
C LEU A 14 48.43 28.81 -12.37
N GLY A 15 47.94 29.40 -11.28
CA GLY A 15 48.69 30.34 -10.48
C GLY A 15 48.53 30.07 -8.96
N ILE A 16 47.74 29.10 -8.53
CA ILE A 16 47.41 28.91 -7.10
C ILE A 16 48.13 27.71 -6.46
N LEU A 17 48.77 26.84 -7.24
CA LEU A 17 49.48 25.67 -6.70
C LEU A 17 50.91 25.94 -6.22
N SER A 18 51.52 27.11 -6.56
CA SER A 18 52.92 27.41 -6.14
C SER A 18 53.03 28.09 -4.77
N THR A 19 51.94 28.64 -4.24
CA THR A 19 51.94 29.32 -2.93
C THR A 19 51.64 28.37 -1.76
N PHE A 20 51.00 27.23 -2.04
CA PHE A 20 50.68 26.24 -0.98
C PHE A 20 51.87 25.37 -0.60
N PHE A 21 52.82 25.16 -1.51
CA PHE A 21 54.02 24.34 -1.23
C PHE A 21 55.17 25.12 -0.52
N ARG A 22 55.15 26.45 -0.48
CA ARG A 22 56.16 27.26 0.21
C ARG A 22 55.85 27.50 1.68
N SER A 23 54.62 27.23 2.13
CA SER A 23 54.19 27.40 3.53
C SER A 23 54.46 26.18 4.43
N ILE A 24 54.85 25.04 3.84
CA ILE A 24 55.08 23.78 4.59
C ILE A 24 56.55 23.62 4.98
N ALA A 25 57.45 24.42 4.43
CA ALA A 25 58.92 24.30 4.66
C ALA A 25 59.44 25.06 5.92
N SER A 26 58.59 25.74 6.68
CA SER A 26 59.02 26.50 7.89
C SER A 26 58.40 25.98 9.20
N MET A 27 57.90 24.75 9.24
CA MET A 27 57.48 24.16 10.50
C MET A 27 58.69 23.47 11.19
N SER A 28 59.11 24.06 12.27
CA SER A 28 60.05 23.54 13.28
C SER A 28 59.82 22.05 13.56
N PRO A 29 60.88 21.25 13.83
CA PRO A 29 60.72 19.82 14.13
C PRO A 29 59.98 19.61 15.44
N TYR A 30 58.65 19.38 15.30
CA TYR A 30 57.79 18.97 16.44
C TYR A 30 58.20 17.58 16.85
N LYS A 31 58.85 17.46 18.00
CA LYS A 31 59.12 16.16 18.65
C LYS A 31 57.76 15.58 19.09
N PRO A 32 57.28 14.49 18.49
CA PRO A 32 55.99 13.93 18.91
C PRO A 32 56.12 13.44 20.36
N ASN A 33 55.28 13.98 21.24
CA ASN A 33 55.20 13.49 22.63
C ASN A 33 54.72 12.04 22.57
N LEU A 34 55.57 11.10 22.88
CA LEU A 34 55.34 9.66 22.87
C LEU A 34 54.05 9.30 23.67
N ARG A 35 53.75 10.05 24.73
CA ARG A 35 52.48 9.94 25.49
C ARG A 35 51.24 10.29 24.68
N ARG A 36 51.27 11.24 23.74
CA ARG A 36 50.13 11.57 22.89
C ARG A 36 49.94 10.53 21.82
N LEU A 37 51.01 9.97 21.27
CA LEU A 37 50.96 8.90 20.29
C LEU A 37 50.40 7.61 20.88
N THR A 38 50.82 7.25 22.11
CA THR A 38 50.27 6.08 22.83
C THR A 38 48.77 6.25 23.18
N LEU A 39 48.33 7.45 23.57
CA LEU A 39 46.92 7.73 23.83
C LEU A 39 46.09 7.69 22.52
N LEU A 40 46.64 8.11 21.40
CA LEU A 40 45.95 8.04 20.08
C LEU A 40 45.85 6.58 19.62
N ILE A 41 46.91 5.78 19.78
CA ILE A 41 46.88 4.35 19.46
C ILE A 41 45.91 3.61 20.39
N LEU A 42 45.87 3.95 21.68
CA LEU A 42 44.96 3.34 22.64
C LEU A 42 43.51 3.72 22.33
N SER A 43 43.22 4.95 21.90
CA SER A 43 41.87 5.37 21.48
C SER A 43 41.41 4.66 20.19
N ILE A 44 42.30 4.43 19.22
CA ILE A 44 42.00 3.66 18.02
C ILE A 44 41.74 2.18 18.37
N PHE A 45 42.46 1.62 19.34
CA PHE A 45 42.23 0.24 19.77
C PHE A 45 40.94 0.07 20.56
N ILE A 46 40.50 1.08 21.34
CA ILE A 46 39.23 1.06 22.05
C ILE A 46 38.04 1.21 21.04
N PHE A 47 38.22 1.97 19.95
CA PHE A 47 37.19 2.09 18.90
C PHE A 47 37.07 0.85 18.00
N SER A 48 38.09 0.01 17.89
CA SER A 48 38.08 -1.21 17.07
C SER A 48 37.36 -2.41 17.71
N THR A 49 36.93 -2.31 18.97
CA THR A 49 36.19 -3.36 19.69
C THR A 49 34.66 -3.17 19.64
N PHE A 50 34.16 -2.13 19.01
CA PHE A 50 32.74 -2.07 18.71
C PHE A 50 32.41 -3.17 17.70
N LYS A 51 31.87 -4.29 18.16
CA LYS A 51 31.16 -5.25 17.32
C LYS A 51 30.05 -4.47 16.62
N ILE A 52 30.16 -4.30 15.31
CA ILE A 52 29.03 -3.86 14.48
C ILE A 52 27.96 -4.94 14.68
N ALA A 53 26.99 -4.67 15.54
CA ALA A 53 25.79 -5.48 15.60
C ALA A 53 25.19 -5.43 14.19
N ALA A 54 25.06 -6.57 13.55
CA ALA A 54 24.42 -6.65 12.24
C ALA A 54 23.04 -5.99 12.37
N GLN A 55 22.82 -4.93 11.61
CA GLN A 55 21.57 -4.21 11.62
C GLN A 55 20.50 -5.17 11.09
N THR A 56 19.52 -5.52 11.92
CA THR A 56 18.42 -6.41 11.54
C THR A 56 17.56 -5.74 10.47
N ASP A 57 17.33 -6.43 9.37
CA ASP A 57 16.48 -5.98 8.28
C ASP A 57 15.02 -6.40 8.54
N ILE A 58 14.28 -5.49 9.21
CA ILE A 58 12.86 -5.70 9.53
C ILE A 58 12.02 -5.86 8.25
N ALA A 59 12.32 -5.12 7.18
CA ALA A 59 11.58 -5.20 5.93
C ALA A 59 11.82 -6.55 5.22
N GLY A 60 13.07 -7.03 5.20
CA GLY A 60 13.41 -8.38 4.76
C GLY A 60 12.73 -9.45 5.60
N GLY A 61 12.69 -9.26 6.92
CA GLY A 61 11.96 -10.13 7.85
C GLY A 61 10.48 -10.20 7.58
N GLN A 62 9.82 -9.07 7.32
CA GLN A 62 8.41 -9.00 6.93
C GLN A 62 8.14 -9.79 5.65
N LYS A 63 8.99 -9.64 4.66
CA LYS A 63 8.87 -10.37 3.39
C LYS A 63 8.98 -11.88 3.59
N LEU A 64 9.97 -12.33 4.33
CA LEU A 64 10.16 -13.77 4.64
C LEU A 64 8.99 -14.31 5.47
N PHE A 65 8.54 -13.58 6.47
CA PHE A 65 7.37 -13.93 7.29
C PHE A 65 6.12 -14.13 6.42
N SER A 66 5.82 -13.17 5.54
CA SER A 66 4.66 -13.22 4.65
C SER A 66 4.70 -14.41 3.69
N GLN A 67 5.90 -14.82 3.25
CA GLN A 67 6.06 -15.90 2.29
C GLN A 67 6.07 -17.29 2.93
N LYS A 68 6.59 -17.41 4.16
CA LYS A 68 6.89 -18.70 4.78
C LYS A 68 6.05 -19.00 6.03
N CYS A 69 5.66 -18.00 6.79
CA CYS A 69 5.06 -18.15 8.11
C CYS A 69 3.58 -17.78 8.19
N ALA A 70 3.16 -16.74 7.44
CA ALA A 70 1.83 -16.15 7.56
C ALA A 70 0.68 -17.08 7.12
N SER A 71 0.97 -18.17 6.40
CA SER A 71 -0.03 -19.19 6.05
C SER A 71 -0.54 -19.97 7.26
N CYS A 72 0.30 -20.11 8.30
CA CYS A 72 -0.02 -20.90 9.49
C CYS A 72 0.00 -20.09 10.78
N HIS A 73 0.69 -18.95 10.81
CA HIS A 73 0.88 -18.13 12.00
C HIS A 73 0.39 -16.70 11.79
N ALA A 74 -0.27 -16.16 12.83
CA ALA A 74 -0.50 -14.73 12.98
C ALA A 74 0.25 -14.20 14.20
N ILE A 75 0.52 -12.88 14.24
CA ILE A 75 1.27 -12.28 15.34
C ILE A 75 0.43 -12.25 16.61
N ASN A 76 -0.80 -11.76 16.53
CA ASN A 76 -1.64 -11.51 17.68
C ASN A 76 -2.75 -12.57 17.91
N ALA A 77 -2.90 -13.56 17.02
CA ALA A 77 -3.96 -14.55 17.07
C ALA A 77 -3.45 -15.97 16.81
N LYS A 78 -4.13 -16.96 17.39
CA LYS A 78 -3.92 -18.37 17.02
C LYS A 78 -4.63 -18.63 15.69
N VAL A 79 -3.90 -19.22 14.72
CA VAL A 79 -4.46 -19.67 13.43
C VAL A 79 -4.34 -21.21 13.39
N VAL A 80 -3.45 -21.76 12.57
CA VAL A 80 -3.08 -23.18 12.63
C VAL A 80 -2.04 -23.36 13.74
N GLY A 81 -0.98 -22.55 13.71
CA GLY A 81 0.02 -22.46 14.76
C GLY A 81 -0.36 -21.48 15.89
N PRO A 82 0.43 -21.42 16.95
CA PRO A 82 0.23 -20.46 18.05
C PRO A 82 0.43 -19.01 17.57
N ALA A 83 -0.19 -18.06 18.28
CA ALA A 83 0.10 -16.64 18.11
C ALA A 83 1.59 -16.39 18.36
N LEU A 84 2.21 -15.51 17.57
CA LEU A 84 3.65 -15.26 17.66
C LEU A 84 4.00 -14.04 18.52
N LYS A 85 3.01 -13.29 18.99
CA LYS A 85 3.25 -12.22 19.99
C LYS A 85 4.01 -12.81 21.17
N ASP A 86 5.07 -12.14 21.58
CA ASP A 86 5.94 -12.53 22.70
C ASP A 86 6.48 -13.96 22.57
N VAL A 87 6.67 -14.45 21.33
CA VAL A 87 7.13 -15.82 21.07
C VAL A 87 8.49 -16.11 21.75
N GLU A 88 9.39 -15.17 21.75
CA GLU A 88 10.72 -15.34 22.32
C GLU A 88 10.69 -15.62 23.83
N SER A 89 9.76 -15.01 24.57
CA SER A 89 9.62 -15.19 26.02
C SER A 89 9.12 -16.57 26.43
N ARG A 90 8.59 -17.36 25.52
CA ARG A 90 8.03 -18.71 25.76
C ARG A 90 9.09 -19.82 25.61
N TRP A 91 10.22 -19.52 25.02
CA TRP A 91 11.29 -20.48 24.77
C TRP A 91 12.40 -20.32 25.81
N ALA A 92 13.07 -21.43 26.13
CA ALA A 92 14.16 -21.44 27.09
C ALA A 92 15.35 -20.54 26.63
N SER A 93 15.55 -20.43 25.31
CA SER A 93 16.52 -19.53 24.71
C SER A 93 16.11 -19.12 23.30
N ARG A 94 16.63 -17.97 22.84
CA ARG A 94 16.43 -17.50 21.46
C ARG A 94 17.05 -18.48 20.43
N ASP A 95 18.17 -19.10 20.78
CA ASP A 95 18.83 -20.07 19.91
C ASP A 95 18.02 -21.35 19.76
N LEU A 96 17.35 -21.79 20.81
CA LEU A 96 16.42 -22.93 20.72
C LEU A 96 15.22 -22.62 19.83
N LEU A 97 14.67 -21.41 19.91
CA LEU A 97 13.62 -20.94 19.01
C LEU A 97 14.10 -20.91 17.56
N LYS A 98 15.32 -20.43 17.29
CA LYS A 98 15.90 -20.45 15.94
C LYS A 98 16.06 -21.89 15.42
N THR A 99 16.53 -22.78 16.28
CA THR A 99 16.66 -24.22 15.96
C THR A 99 15.28 -24.82 15.63
N TRP A 100 14.25 -24.50 16.41
CA TRP A 100 12.89 -24.93 16.13
C TRP A 100 12.38 -24.44 14.78
N ILE A 101 12.58 -23.16 14.43
CA ILE A 101 12.18 -22.60 13.15
C ILE A 101 12.93 -23.24 12.00
N HIS A 102 14.23 -23.46 12.15
CA HIS A 102 15.07 -24.06 11.13
C HIS A 102 14.72 -25.54 10.93
N ASN A 103 14.68 -26.32 12.01
CA ASN A 103 14.26 -27.72 12.01
C ASN A 103 13.73 -28.11 13.41
N PHE A 104 12.44 -28.29 13.53
CA PHE A 104 11.80 -28.60 14.80
C PHE A 104 12.26 -29.94 15.39
N ASN A 105 12.69 -30.91 14.57
CA ASN A 105 13.22 -32.19 15.06
C ASN A 105 14.50 -31.99 15.90
N ASP A 106 15.36 -31.07 15.48
CA ASP A 106 16.62 -30.78 16.19
C ASP A 106 16.33 -30.09 17.54
N ALA A 107 15.33 -29.23 17.59
CA ALA A 107 14.89 -28.61 18.85
C ALA A 107 14.26 -29.62 19.81
N VAL A 108 13.46 -30.56 19.32
CA VAL A 108 12.89 -31.65 20.13
C VAL A 108 13.96 -32.59 20.65
N ALA A 109 14.98 -32.88 19.84
CA ALA A 109 16.11 -33.72 20.23
C ALA A 109 16.93 -33.16 21.40
N THR A 110 16.80 -31.86 21.71
CA THR A 110 17.42 -31.27 22.93
C THR A 110 16.75 -31.71 24.24
N GLY A 111 15.55 -32.31 24.17
CA GLY A 111 14.77 -32.71 25.34
C GLY A 111 14.03 -31.55 26.02
N ASP A 112 13.96 -30.37 25.39
CA ASP A 112 13.23 -29.22 25.96
C ASP A 112 11.73 -29.53 26.10
N PRO A 113 11.13 -29.33 27.31
CA PRO A 113 9.73 -29.64 27.54
C PRO A 113 8.75 -28.84 26.69
N TYR A 114 9.08 -27.55 26.40
CA TYR A 114 8.22 -26.70 25.59
C TYR A 114 8.26 -27.12 24.12
N ALA A 115 9.44 -27.39 23.58
CA ALA A 115 9.61 -27.93 22.22
C ALA A 115 8.83 -29.23 22.04
N THR A 116 8.90 -30.15 23.00
CA THR A 116 8.17 -31.43 22.99
C THR A 116 6.65 -31.18 23.06
N SER A 117 6.19 -30.23 23.86
CA SER A 117 4.76 -29.91 23.96
C SER A 117 4.17 -29.34 22.67
N MET A 118 4.99 -28.64 21.87
CA MET A 118 4.57 -28.05 20.60
C MET A 118 4.29 -29.06 19.51
N LEU A 119 4.80 -30.29 19.59
CA LEU A 119 4.47 -31.37 18.65
C LEU A 119 2.99 -31.72 18.62
N ASN A 120 2.31 -31.55 19.76
CA ASN A 120 0.88 -31.85 19.89
C ASN A 120 -0.02 -30.62 19.81
N PHE A 121 0.53 -29.45 19.44
CA PHE A 121 -0.22 -28.19 19.44
C PHE A 121 -1.22 -28.11 18.28
N ALA A 122 -0.87 -28.66 17.12
CA ALA A 122 -1.69 -28.66 15.91
C ALA A 122 -1.75 -30.05 15.28
N PRO A 123 -2.75 -30.37 14.46
CA PRO A 123 -2.88 -31.66 13.79
C PRO A 123 -1.70 -32.00 12.86
N THR A 124 -0.97 -30.97 12.41
CA THR A 124 0.20 -31.10 11.54
C THR A 124 1.38 -30.40 12.16
N ASN A 125 2.55 -31.01 12.11
CA ASN A 125 3.78 -30.38 12.56
C ASN A 125 4.20 -29.23 11.64
N MET A 126 4.93 -28.28 12.19
CA MET A 126 5.53 -27.18 11.43
C MET A 126 6.50 -27.74 10.36
N THR A 127 6.48 -27.19 9.16
CA THR A 127 7.44 -27.55 8.12
C THR A 127 8.84 -27.04 8.50
N PRO A 128 9.91 -27.86 8.43
CA PRO A 128 11.28 -27.38 8.60
C PRO A 128 11.66 -26.38 7.50
N PHE A 129 12.33 -25.30 7.89
CA PHE A 129 12.80 -24.24 6.97
C PHE A 129 14.34 -24.26 6.90
N THR A 130 14.91 -25.39 6.51
CA THR A 130 16.37 -25.61 6.45
C THR A 130 17.08 -24.70 5.44
N GLU A 131 16.35 -24.08 4.53
CA GLU A 131 16.88 -23.09 3.60
C GLU A 131 17.09 -21.70 4.21
N LEU A 132 16.49 -21.40 5.37
CA LEU A 132 16.64 -20.12 6.06
C LEU A 132 17.91 -20.13 6.90
N LYS A 133 18.71 -19.07 6.79
CA LYS A 133 19.91 -18.89 7.60
C LYS A 133 19.53 -18.41 9.01
N PRO A 134 19.87 -19.16 10.07
CA PRO A 134 19.46 -18.80 11.44
C PRO A 134 19.97 -17.43 11.89
N GLU A 135 21.18 -17.04 11.51
CA GLU A 135 21.85 -15.82 11.96
C GLU A 135 21.45 -14.56 11.17
N THR A 136 20.74 -14.70 10.06
CA THR A 136 20.29 -13.56 9.25
C THR A 136 18.80 -13.62 8.98
N ASP A 137 18.30 -14.66 8.31
CA ASP A 137 16.94 -14.70 7.84
C ASP A 137 15.95 -14.90 8.99
N ILE A 138 16.25 -15.84 9.91
CA ILE A 138 15.40 -16.09 11.07
C ILE A 138 15.51 -14.93 12.06
N GLU A 139 16.69 -14.33 12.24
CA GLU A 139 16.84 -13.10 13.05
C GLU A 139 15.98 -11.95 12.52
N ASN A 140 15.98 -11.74 11.21
CA ASN A 140 15.15 -10.69 10.58
C ASN A 140 13.65 -10.98 10.77
N ILE A 141 13.23 -12.25 10.65
CA ILE A 141 11.85 -12.66 10.91
C ILE A 141 11.46 -12.39 12.37
N LEU A 142 12.30 -12.77 13.33
CA LEU A 142 12.06 -12.53 14.76
C LEU A 142 12.01 -11.03 15.09
N ALA A 143 12.90 -10.24 14.49
CA ALA A 143 12.89 -8.79 14.64
C ALA A 143 11.59 -8.17 14.09
N TYR A 144 11.10 -8.64 12.93
CA TYR A 144 9.81 -8.23 12.40
C TYR A 144 8.65 -8.61 13.33
N ILE A 145 8.62 -9.85 13.87
CA ILE A 145 7.59 -10.29 14.80
C ILE A 145 7.60 -9.41 16.07
N ALA A 146 8.77 -9.12 16.61
CA ALA A 146 8.92 -8.26 17.78
C ALA A 146 8.44 -6.82 17.51
N ASP A 147 8.73 -6.28 16.34
CA ASP A 147 8.29 -4.93 15.94
C ASP A 147 6.77 -4.88 15.69
N ALA A 148 6.24 -5.82 14.93
CA ALA A 148 4.81 -5.93 14.66
C ALA A 148 3.98 -6.27 15.93
N SER A 149 4.59 -6.90 16.93
CA SER A 149 3.99 -7.14 18.24
C SER A 149 3.83 -5.86 19.08
N LYS A 150 4.69 -4.86 18.84
CA LYS A 150 4.62 -3.53 19.50
C LYS A 150 3.51 -2.65 18.89
N VAL A 151 3.11 -2.94 17.68
CA VAL A 151 1.91 -2.32 17.13
C VAL A 151 0.74 -2.77 17.99
N ILE A 152 0.53 -2.04 19.09
CA ILE A 152 -0.79 -1.94 19.69
C ILE A 152 -1.63 -1.50 18.49
N ILE A 153 -2.45 -2.42 17.94
CA ILE A 153 -3.59 -1.98 17.14
C ILE A 153 -4.29 -1.03 18.09
N PRO A 154 -4.26 0.30 17.89
CA PRO A 154 -5.01 1.20 18.73
C PRO A 154 -6.41 0.58 18.71
N PRO A 155 -7.16 0.51 19.83
CA PRO A 155 -8.55 0.16 19.78
C PRO A 155 -9.04 0.96 18.60
N THR A 156 -9.46 0.28 17.53
CA THR A 156 -9.77 0.86 16.23
C THR A 156 -10.36 2.20 16.56
N PRO A 157 -9.80 3.36 16.13
CA PRO A 157 -10.46 4.59 16.39
C PRO A 157 -11.86 4.22 16.01
N THR A 158 -12.78 4.24 16.95
CA THR A 158 -14.20 4.11 16.65
C THR A 158 -14.30 4.99 15.45
N ASP A 159 -14.39 4.35 14.26
CA ASP A 159 -14.46 5.07 13.01
C ASP A 159 -15.62 6.03 13.25
N ASP A 160 -15.27 7.21 13.75
CA ASP A 160 -16.13 8.36 13.64
C ASP A 160 -16.17 8.53 12.13
N GLY A 161 -17.09 7.81 11.54
CA GLY A 161 -17.40 7.44 10.19
C GLY A 161 -16.45 8.08 9.21
N GLY A 162 -15.59 7.25 8.61
CA GLY A 162 -14.44 7.56 7.76
C GLY A 162 -14.63 8.88 7.09
N GLY A 163 -13.75 9.82 7.35
CA GLY A 163 -13.90 11.22 6.98
C GLY A 163 -14.48 11.40 5.59
N LYS A 164 -15.77 11.35 5.49
CA LYS A 164 -16.51 12.30 4.69
C LYS A 164 -16.03 13.61 5.29
N THR A 165 -14.98 14.21 4.69
CA THR A 165 -14.70 15.65 4.89
C THR A 165 -16.08 16.26 4.85
N SER A 166 -16.60 16.57 6.04
CA SER A 166 -18.03 16.70 6.21
C SER A 166 -18.45 17.65 5.13
N SER A 167 -19.27 17.19 4.18
CA SER A 167 -19.86 18.03 3.14
C SER A 167 -20.52 19.24 3.82
N GLN A 168 -20.88 19.10 5.09
CA GLN A 168 -21.32 20.16 5.98
C GLN A 168 -20.25 21.24 6.17
N GLY A 169 -18.97 20.90 6.43
CA GLY A 169 -17.90 21.90 6.52
C GLY A 169 -17.69 22.64 5.21
N ALA A 170 -17.63 21.92 4.09
CA ALA A 170 -17.53 22.52 2.76
C ALA A 170 -18.78 23.36 2.41
N ILE A 171 -19.98 22.91 2.79
CA ILE A 171 -21.23 23.65 2.61
C ILE A 171 -21.23 24.90 3.49
N ILE A 172 -20.85 24.80 4.76
CA ILE A 172 -20.77 25.95 5.68
C ILE A 172 -19.76 26.98 5.16
N PHE A 173 -18.55 26.56 4.75
CA PHE A 173 -17.57 27.46 4.13
C PHE A 173 -18.09 28.07 2.84
N GLY A 174 -18.78 27.30 1.99
CA GLY A 174 -19.41 27.79 0.77
C GLY A 174 -20.47 28.86 1.06
N ILE A 175 -21.33 28.63 2.06
CA ILE A 175 -22.36 29.61 2.49
C ILE A 175 -21.72 30.87 3.05
N ILE A 176 -20.70 30.75 3.92
CA ILE A 176 -19.98 31.89 4.47
C ILE A 176 -19.34 32.73 3.36
N THR A 177 -18.67 32.06 2.40
CA THR A 177 -18.04 32.72 1.26
C THR A 177 -19.06 33.43 0.38
N LEU A 178 -20.23 32.85 0.15
CA LEU A 178 -21.32 33.46 -0.59
C LEU A 178 -21.87 34.68 0.12
N ILE A 179 -22.09 34.59 1.44
CA ILE A 179 -22.55 35.71 2.26
C ILE A 179 -21.54 36.87 2.22
N MET A 180 -20.25 36.58 2.37
CA MET A 180 -19.17 37.56 2.29
C MET A 180 -19.11 38.22 0.91
N ALA A 181 -19.32 37.48 -0.17
CA ALA A 181 -19.37 38.01 -1.52
C ALA A 181 -20.58 38.95 -1.72
N ILE A 182 -21.75 38.57 -1.19
CA ILE A 182 -22.95 39.42 -1.21
C ILE A 182 -22.72 40.72 -0.42
N ILE A 183 -22.14 40.63 0.79
CA ILE A 183 -21.81 41.80 1.61
C ILE A 183 -20.83 42.72 0.86
N ALA A 184 -19.78 42.16 0.23
CA ALA A 184 -18.83 42.94 -0.55
C ALA A 184 -19.52 43.66 -1.73
N MET A 185 -20.44 43.00 -2.44
CA MET A 185 -21.23 43.64 -3.53
C MET A 185 -22.11 44.76 -3.01
N ILE A 186 -22.78 44.57 -1.87
CA ILE A 186 -23.59 45.60 -1.23
C ILE A 186 -22.72 46.81 -0.83
N LEU A 187 -21.56 46.57 -0.21
CA LEU A 187 -20.63 47.64 0.20
C LEU A 187 -20.11 48.42 -1.02
N MET A 188 -19.78 47.75 -2.12
CA MET A 188 -19.38 48.40 -3.37
C MET A 188 -20.51 49.26 -3.92
N GLN A 189 -21.76 48.79 -3.89
CA GLN A 189 -22.91 49.56 -4.33
C GLN A 189 -23.15 50.78 -3.43
N VAL A 190 -23.05 50.61 -2.11
CA VAL A 190 -23.18 51.72 -1.12
C VAL A 190 -22.08 52.75 -1.34
N ASN A 191 -20.82 52.29 -1.53
CA ASN A 191 -19.70 53.21 -1.81
C ASN A 191 -19.93 54.00 -3.12
N SER A 192 -20.44 53.37 -4.15
CA SER A 192 -20.80 53.99 -5.44
C SER A 192 -21.89 55.05 -5.27
N ASN A 193 -22.91 54.76 -4.44
CA ASN A 193 -23.99 55.69 -4.15
C ASN A 193 -23.52 56.89 -3.30
N LEU A 194 -22.65 56.63 -2.29
CA LEU A 194 -22.06 57.68 -1.46
C LEU A 194 -21.17 58.61 -2.27
N LYS A 195 -20.37 58.05 -3.20
CA LYS A 195 -19.55 58.85 -4.12
C LYS A 195 -20.45 59.76 -4.99
N LYS A 196 -21.53 59.23 -5.55
CA LYS A 196 -22.49 60.04 -6.31
C LYS A 196 -23.06 61.18 -5.49
N LEU A 197 -23.48 60.93 -4.24
CA LEU A 197 -23.97 61.97 -3.32
C LEU A 197 -22.93 63.04 -3.00
N SER A 198 -21.64 62.66 -2.90
CA SER A 198 -20.54 63.62 -2.71
C SER A 198 -20.34 64.47 -3.95
N ASP A 199 -20.30 63.84 -5.14
CA ASP A 199 -20.12 64.51 -6.42
C ASP A 199 -21.29 65.50 -6.70
N ASP A 200 -22.53 65.11 -6.38
CA ASP A 200 -23.73 65.99 -6.51
C ASP A 200 -23.64 67.18 -5.59
N LYS A 201 -23.09 67.08 -4.36
CA LYS A 201 -22.89 68.25 -3.44
C LYS A 201 -21.81 69.21 -3.97
N GLU A 202 -20.84 68.71 -4.69
CA GLU A 202 -19.74 69.44 -5.34
C GLU A 202 -20.18 70.05 -6.70
N GLY A 203 -21.41 69.78 -7.14
CA GLY A 203 -21.94 70.26 -8.43
C GLY A 203 -21.40 69.50 -9.63
N ILE A 204 -20.76 68.37 -9.40
CA ILE A 204 -20.18 67.48 -10.48
C ILE A 204 -21.30 66.57 -10.96
N GLN A 205 -21.71 66.70 -12.20
CA GLN A 205 -22.73 65.83 -12.81
C GLN A 205 -22.06 64.47 -13.20
N THR A 206 -22.26 63.47 -12.35
CA THR A 206 -21.86 62.07 -12.64
C THR A 206 -23.08 61.22 -12.96
N PRO A 207 -22.96 60.21 -13.83
CA PRO A 207 -24.08 59.31 -14.16
C PRO A 207 -24.57 58.52 -12.93
N GLU A 208 -25.83 58.17 -12.92
CA GLU A 208 -26.48 57.37 -11.88
C GLU A 208 -25.73 56.02 -11.69
N PRO A 209 -25.44 55.58 -10.44
CA PRO A 209 -24.85 54.29 -10.19
C PRO A 209 -25.77 53.15 -10.67
N VAL A 210 -25.23 52.27 -11.50
CA VAL A 210 -25.97 51.11 -12.02
C VAL A 210 -26.05 50.04 -10.96
N ALA A 211 -27.26 49.54 -10.67
CA ALA A 211 -27.44 48.42 -9.74
C ALA A 211 -26.60 47.22 -10.16
N PHE A 212 -25.99 46.48 -9.19
CA PHE A 212 -25.02 45.42 -9.43
C PHE A 212 -25.54 44.34 -10.41
N TYR A 213 -26.82 43.97 -10.32
CA TYR A 213 -27.49 43.01 -11.19
C TYR A 213 -27.73 43.48 -12.63
N LYS A 214 -27.56 44.79 -12.89
CA LYS A 214 -27.62 45.38 -14.24
C LYS A 214 -26.25 45.78 -14.77
N ASN A 215 -25.21 45.65 -13.95
CA ASN A 215 -23.86 45.99 -14.32
C ASN A 215 -23.26 44.88 -15.22
N LYS A 216 -22.98 45.28 -16.47
CA LYS A 216 -22.48 44.35 -17.49
C LYS A 216 -21.18 43.63 -17.07
N VAL A 217 -20.31 44.28 -16.28
CA VAL A 217 -19.07 43.70 -15.79
C VAL A 217 -19.33 42.57 -14.79
N TYR A 218 -20.24 42.78 -13.82
CA TYR A 218 -20.59 41.73 -12.86
C TYR A 218 -21.35 40.58 -13.48
N ILE A 219 -22.22 40.87 -14.46
CA ILE A 219 -22.90 39.80 -15.25
C ILE A 219 -21.87 38.99 -16.03
N ALA A 220 -20.91 39.63 -16.70
CA ALA A 220 -19.87 38.95 -17.44
C ALA A 220 -18.97 38.08 -16.53
N LEU A 221 -18.54 38.61 -15.38
CA LEU A 221 -17.78 37.86 -14.40
C LEU A 221 -18.56 36.66 -13.85
N GLY A 222 -19.81 36.86 -13.47
CA GLY A 222 -20.69 35.78 -13.01
C GLY A 222 -20.89 34.69 -14.07
N SER A 223 -21.08 35.10 -15.32
CA SER A 223 -21.20 34.16 -16.45
C SER A 223 -19.93 33.36 -16.70
N ILE A 224 -18.76 34.00 -16.61
CA ILE A 224 -17.45 33.30 -16.74
C ILE A 224 -17.27 32.29 -15.61
N ILE A 225 -17.56 32.68 -14.37
CA ILE A 225 -17.46 31.77 -13.21
C ILE A 225 -18.40 30.57 -13.40
N LEU A 226 -19.64 30.84 -13.77
CA LEU A 226 -20.64 29.79 -14.03
C LEU A 226 -20.20 28.85 -15.14
N PHE A 227 -19.62 29.40 -16.23
CA PHE A 227 -19.11 28.60 -17.35
C PHE A 227 -17.94 27.73 -16.94
N VAL A 228 -16.98 28.27 -16.17
CA VAL A 228 -15.80 27.51 -15.71
C VAL A 228 -16.23 26.42 -14.73
N VAL A 229 -17.04 26.75 -13.73
CA VAL A 229 -17.53 25.79 -12.74
C VAL A 229 -18.43 24.74 -13.39
N GLY A 230 -19.37 25.15 -14.20
CA GLY A 230 -20.24 24.24 -14.94
C GLY A 230 -19.47 23.33 -15.90
N GLY A 231 -18.53 23.89 -16.64
CA GLY A 231 -17.63 23.14 -17.51
C GLY A 231 -16.76 22.10 -16.75
N TYR A 232 -16.27 22.48 -15.58
CA TYR A 232 -15.51 21.55 -14.71
C TYR A 232 -16.37 20.36 -14.27
N TYR A 233 -17.59 20.60 -13.77
CA TYR A 233 -18.48 19.52 -13.35
C TYR A 233 -18.97 18.66 -14.51
N LEU A 234 -19.24 19.28 -15.66
CA LEU A 234 -19.61 18.57 -16.89
C LEU A 234 -18.47 17.64 -17.33
N ALA A 235 -17.25 18.16 -17.40
CA ALA A 235 -16.07 17.38 -17.78
C ALA A 235 -15.81 16.24 -16.77
N LYS A 236 -15.91 16.52 -15.47
CA LYS A 236 -15.76 15.51 -14.42
C LYS A 236 -16.82 14.42 -14.51
N GLY A 237 -18.08 14.79 -14.78
CA GLY A 237 -19.18 13.84 -14.99
C GLY A 237 -18.98 12.99 -16.24
N ALA A 238 -18.57 13.61 -17.36
CA ALA A 238 -18.28 12.90 -18.60
C ALA A 238 -17.11 11.91 -18.45
N ILE A 239 -16.04 12.33 -17.77
CA ILE A 239 -14.89 11.46 -17.46
C ILE A 239 -15.31 10.30 -16.55
N GLY A 240 -16.23 10.51 -15.62
CA GLY A 240 -16.75 9.50 -14.70
C GLY A 240 -17.72 8.48 -15.34
N LEU A 241 -18.23 8.73 -16.54
CA LEU A 241 -19.15 7.83 -17.22
C LEU A 241 -18.53 6.44 -17.43
N GLY A 242 -19.20 5.40 -16.95
CA GLY A 242 -18.77 4.01 -17.07
C GLY A 242 -17.65 3.59 -16.11
N ARG A 243 -17.16 4.47 -15.23
CA ARG A 243 -16.19 4.14 -14.19
C ARG A 243 -16.91 3.76 -12.91
N GLN A 244 -16.46 2.65 -12.30
CA GLN A 244 -17.06 2.09 -11.09
C GLN A 244 -16.21 2.36 -9.84
N LYS A 245 -15.34 3.37 -9.88
CA LYS A 245 -14.55 3.76 -8.70
C LYS A 245 -15.48 4.06 -7.52
N ASP A 246 -15.09 3.59 -6.35
CA ASP A 246 -15.84 3.67 -5.09
C ASP A 246 -17.17 2.88 -5.08
N MET A 247 -17.45 2.05 -6.10
CA MET A 247 -18.58 1.13 -6.07
C MET A 247 -18.39 0.11 -4.95
N GLN A 248 -19.37 0.02 -4.07
CA GLN A 248 -19.40 -0.85 -2.89
C GLN A 248 -20.81 -1.48 -2.78
N PRO A 249 -21.13 -2.52 -3.55
CA PRO A 249 -22.44 -3.14 -3.53
C PRO A 249 -22.58 -4.06 -2.32
N HIS A 250 -23.79 -4.16 -1.78
CA HIS A 250 -24.12 -5.18 -0.79
C HIS A 250 -23.96 -6.58 -1.37
N GLN A 251 -23.45 -7.47 -0.55
CA GLN A 251 -23.23 -8.87 -0.90
C GLN A 251 -24.29 -9.76 -0.22
N PRO A 252 -24.62 -10.93 -0.81
CA PRO A 252 -25.58 -11.86 -0.22
C PRO A 252 -25.22 -12.32 1.20
N ILE A 253 -23.91 -12.47 1.45
CA ILE A 253 -23.32 -12.70 2.76
C ILE A 253 -22.40 -11.53 3.05
N TYR A 254 -22.57 -10.88 4.20
CA TYR A 254 -21.63 -9.86 4.66
C TYR A 254 -20.29 -10.52 4.99
N TYR A 255 -19.27 -10.29 4.16
CA TYR A 255 -17.95 -10.85 4.35
C TYR A 255 -16.93 -9.73 4.61
N SER A 256 -16.36 -9.73 5.81
CA SER A 256 -15.36 -8.73 6.21
C SER A 256 -13.95 -9.20 5.91
N HIS A 257 -13.30 -8.57 4.94
CA HIS A 257 -11.87 -8.78 4.69
C HIS A 257 -11.01 -8.26 5.85
N LYS A 258 -11.47 -7.22 6.54
CA LYS A 258 -10.81 -6.68 7.74
C LYS A 258 -10.72 -7.74 8.85
N VAL A 259 -11.76 -8.53 9.05
CA VAL A 259 -11.74 -9.63 10.04
C VAL A 259 -10.83 -10.76 9.55
N HIS A 260 -10.98 -11.21 8.30
CA HIS A 260 -10.26 -12.38 7.80
C HIS A 260 -8.80 -12.08 7.47
N ALA A 261 -8.55 -11.09 6.60
CA ALA A 261 -7.21 -10.77 6.12
C ALA A 261 -6.50 -9.75 7.02
N GLY A 262 -7.24 -8.84 7.65
CA GLY A 262 -6.68 -7.83 8.56
C GLY A 262 -6.37 -8.41 9.94
N LEU A 263 -7.40 -8.76 10.70
CA LEU A 263 -7.23 -9.22 12.09
C LEU A 263 -6.66 -10.63 12.20
N ASN A 264 -7.19 -11.57 11.40
CA ASN A 264 -6.75 -12.96 11.43
C ASN A 264 -5.57 -13.24 10.47
N GLN A 265 -5.15 -12.25 9.67
CA GLN A 265 -3.98 -12.32 8.75
C GLN A 265 -4.02 -13.52 7.79
N ILE A 266 -5.23 -13.94 7.39
CA ILE A 266 -5.39 -15.01 6.40
C ILE A 266 -4.86 -14.50 5.06
N ASN A 267 -3.93 -15.25 4.45
CA ASN A 267 -3.32 -14.88 3.17
C ASN A 267 -4.37 -14.81 2.06
N CYS A 268 -4.31 -13.75 1.23
CA CYS A 268 -5.21 -13.54 0.11
C CYS A 268 -5.31 -14.77 -0.81
N LEU A 269 -4.18 -15.42 -1.06
CA LEU A 269 -4.07 -16.58 -1.96
C LEU A 269 -4.71 -17.85 -1.40
N TYR A 270 -5.00 -17.91 -0.10
CA TYR A 270 -5.77 -19.03 0.45
C TYR A 270 -7.17 -19.10 -0.16
N CYS A 271 -7.80 -17.96 -0.35
CA CYS A 271 -9.13 -17.85 -0.94
C CYS A 271 -9.09 -17.52 -2.45
N HIS A 272 -8.10 -16.74 -2.89
CA HIS A 272 -7.94 -16.24 -4.25
C HIS A 272 -6.74 -16.85 -4.98
N GLY A 273 -6.51 -18.16 -4.81
CA GLY A 273 -5.38 -18.89 -5.40
C GLY A 273 -5.29 -18.77 -6.93
N GLY A 274 -6.44 -18.61 -7.60
CA GLY A 274 -6.50 -18.40 -9.04
C GLY A 274 -5.71 -17.18 -9.54
N ALA A 275 -5.42 -16.20 -8.64
CA ALA A 275 -4.59 -15.05 -8.98
C ALA A 275 -3.13 -15.43 -9.35
N MET A 276 -2.63 -16.54 -8.85
CA MET A 276 -1.28 -17.02 -9.17
C MET A 276 -1.22 -17.83 -10.48
N GLU A 277 -2.31 -18.44 -10.88
CA GLU A 277 -2.32 -19.46 -11.93
C GLU A 277 -3.08 -19.03 -13.18
N GLY A 278 -4.09 -18.17 -13.02
CA GLY A 278 -5.05 -17.87 -14.06
C GLY A 278 -5.27 -16.40 -14.39
N LYS A 279 -6.16 -16.20 -15.35
CA LYS A 279 -6.63 -14.87 -15.75
C LYS A 279 -7.38 -14.18 -14.61
N GLN A 280 -8.19 -14.93 -13.85
CA GLN A 280 -9.05 -14.42 -12.79
C GLN A 280 -8.56 -14.92 -11.43
N ALA A 281 -8.66 -14.06 -10.42
CA ALA A 281 -8.33 -14.41 -9.05
C ALA A 281 -9.26 -15.46 -8.43
N SER A 282 -10.45 -15.62 -9.01
CA SER A 282 -11.55 -16.45 -8.52
C SER A 282 -12.19 -15.94 -7.22
N ILE A 283 -13.48 -16.14 -7.08
CA ILE A 283 -14.20 -16.06 -5.82
C ILE A 283 -14.17 -17.48 -5.24
N PRO A 284 -13.76 -17.69 -3.98
CA PRO A 284 -13.67 -19.01 -3.40
C PRO A 284 -15.08 -19.65 -3.34
N SER A 285 -15.13 -20.96 -3.57
CA SER A 285 -16.35 -21.73 -3.33
C SER A 285 -16.68 -21.74 -1.82
N VAL A 286 -17.94 -21.93 -1.49
CA VAL A 286 -18.41 -22.05 -0.08
C VAL A 286 -17.63 -23.14 0.69
N ASN A 287 -17.15 -24.17 0.01
CA ASN A 287 -16.29 -25.21 0.57
C ASN A 287 -15.03 -24.65 1.25
N VAL A 288 -14.40 -23.65 0.66
CA VAL A 288 -13.20 -23.01 1.25
C VAL A 288 -13.55 -22.33 2.57
N CYS A 289 -14.70 -21.68 2.64
CA CYS A 289 -15.21 -21.07 3.87
C CYS A 289 -15.43 -22.12 4.98
N MET A 290 -15.98 -23.26 4.60
CA MET A 290 -16.29 -24.36 5.52
C MET A 290 -15.04 -25.07 6.06
N ASN A 291 -13.84 -24.87 5.49
CA ASN A 291 -12.61 -25.39 6.10
C ASN A 291 -12.41 -24.85 7.53
N CYS A 292 -12.81 -23.61 7.79
CA CYS A 292 -12.74 -22.99 9.12
C CYS A 292 -14.11 -22.95 9.81
N HIS A 293 -15.18 -22.61 9.07
CA HIS A 293 -16.50 -22.39 9.65
C HIS A 293 -17.20 -23.68 10.10
N LYS A 294 -16.69 -24.87 9.81
CA LYS A 294 -17.08 -26.11 10.52
C LYS A 294 -16.77 -26.07 12.02
N GLN A 295 -15.76 -25.26 12.41
CA GLN A 295 -15.34 -25.11 13.81
C GLN A 295 -15.75 -23.75 14.40
N ILE A 296 -15.99 -22.75 13.54
CA ILE A 296 -16.29 -21.36 13.91
C ILE A 296 -17.73 -21.08 13.52
N SER A 297 -18.67 -21.41 14.44
CA SER A 297 -20.11 -21.24 14.25
C SER A 297 -20.65 -19.92 14.83
N GLU A 298 -19.85 -19.22 15.64
CA GLU A 298 -20.25 -18.00 16.33
C GLU A 298 -19.19 -16.90 16.13
N TYR A 299 -19.64 -15.68 15.87
CA TYR A 299 -18.76 -14.53 15.75
C TYR A 299 -18.49 -13.91 17.13
N LYS A 300 -17.20 -13.83 17.49
CA LYS A 300 -16.72 -13.26 18.76
C LYS A 300 -15.73 -12.11 18.56
N GLY A 301 -15.70 -11.55 17.35
CA GLY A 301 -14.81 -10.45 17.00
C GLY A 301 -15.37 -9.06 17.35
N PRO A 302 -14.69 -7.99 16.89
CA PRO A 302 -15.18 -6.62 17.04
C PRO A 302 -16.53 -6.40 16.36
N LYS A 303 -17.27 -5.37 16.80
CA LYS A 303 -18.53 -4.99 16.14
C LYS A 303 -18.32 -4.73 14.66
N LEU A 304 -19.23 -5.22 13.85
CA LEU A 304 -19.25 -5.04 12.39
C LEU A 304 -20.32 -4.01 12.04
N PHE A 305 -20.03 -3.20 11.03
CA PHE A 305 -20.95 -2.16 10.56
C PHE A 305 -21.02 -2.19 9.02
N ASP A 306 -22.21 -1.97 8.48
CA ASP A 306 -22.38 -1.76 7.04
C ASP A 306 -21.94 -0.34 6.62
N GLU A 307 -22.03 -0.04 5.32
CA GLU A 307 -21.68 1.29 4.78
C GLU A 307 -22.55 2.44 5.33
N ASN A 308 -23.73 2.12 5.87
CA ASN A 308 -24.69 3.07 6.45
C ASN A 308 -24.49 3.24 7.98
N GLY A 309 -23.54 2.50 8.57
CA GLY A 309 -23.27 2.52 10.00
C GLY A 309 -24.21 1.64 10.84
N ASN A 310 -25.01 0.76 10.22
CA ASN A 310 -25.84 -0.19 10.94
C ASN A 310 -24.99 -1.35 11.44
N GLU A 311 -25.23 -1.79 12.68
CA GLU A 311 -24.52 -2.91 13.28
C GLU A 311 -24.94 -4.24 12.62
N ILE A 312 -23.96 -5.00 12.15
CA ILE A 312 -24.15 -6.33 11.55
C ILE A 312 -23.88 -7.41 12.58
N ASN A 313 -24.80 -8.35 12.72
CA ASN A 313 -24.60 -9.52 13.55
C ASN A 313 -23.79 -10.58 12.78
N GLY A 314 -22.50 -10.70 13.08
CA GLY A 314 -21.59 -11.62 12.38
C GLY A 314 -22.00 -13.09 12.52
N THR A 315 -22.62 -13.51 13.65
CA THR A 315 -23.13 -14.87 13.81
C THR A 315 -24.27 -15.16 12.83
N ASN A 316 -25.15 -14.19 12.58
CA ASN A 316 -26.22 -14.35 11.58
C ASN A 316 -25.63 -14.50 10.16
N GLU A 317 -24.51 -13.85 9.86
CA GLU A 317 -23.85 -14.00 8.58
C GLU A 317 -23.19 -15.39 8.42
N ILE A 318 -22.66 -15.96 9.51
CA ILE A 318 -22.19 -17.36 9.52
C ILE A 318 -23.38 -18.33 9.31
N LEU A 319 -24.55 -18.06 9.91
CA LEU A 319 -25.75 -18.88 9.68
C LEU A 319 -26.24 -18.77 8.22
N LYS A 320 -26.13 -17.60 7.58
CA LYS A 320 -26.36 -17.48 6.13
C LYS A 320 -25.38 -18.35 5.33
N LEU A 321 -24.08 -18.32 5.68
CA LEU A 321 -23.09 -19.18 5.04
C LEU A 321 -23.51 -20.66 5.14
N TYR A 322 -23.95 -21.14 6.31
CA TYR A 322 -24.42 -22.51 6.48
C TYR A 322 -25.60 -22.84 5.59
N SER A 323 -26.54 -21.89 5.42
CA SER A 323 -27.68 -22.10 4.54
C SER A 323 -27.29 -22.25 3.07
N TYR A 324 -26.24 -21.51 2.63
CA TYR A 324 -25.67 -21.68 1.28
C TYR A 324 -24.84 -22.96 1.17
N ALA A 325 -24.15 -23.34 2.23
CA ALA A 325 -23.34 -24.56 2.26
C ALA A 325 -24.16 -25.85 2.35
N GLY A 326 -25.47 -25.77 2.64
CA GLY A 326 -26.30 -26.96 2.89
C GLY A 326 -25.93 -27.66 4.20
N VAL A 327 -25.56 -26.89 5.24
CA VAL A 327 -25.11 -27.38 6.55
C VAL A 327 -26.16 -27.04 7.61
N ASP A 328 -26.43 -27.98 8.53
CA ASP A 328 -27.30 -27.71 9.69
C ASP A 328 -26.52 -26.85 10.72
N PRO A 329 -27.03 -25.66 11.11
CA PRO A 329 -26.41 -24.86 12.15
C PRO A 329 -26.18 -25.57 13.48
N LYS A 330 -26.98 -26.62 13.81
CA LYS A 330 -26.84 -27.42 15.03
C LYS A 330 -25.76 -28.50 14.91
N ASP A 331 -25.44 -28.91 13.68
CA ASP A 331 -24.37 -29.84 13.36
C ASP A 331 -23.53 -29.31 12.19
N PRO A 332 -22.55 -28.48 12.47
CA PRO A 332 -21.68 -27.89 11.42
C PRO A 332 -20.85 -28.91 10.61
N GLN A 333 -20.81 -30.14 11.02
CA GLN A 333 -20.17 -31.25 10.28
C GLN A 333 -21.12 -31.90 9.26
N SER A 334 -22.43 -31.63 9.36
CA SER A 334 -23.43 -32.15 8.43
C SER A 334 -23.25 -31.47 7.05
N PHE A 335 -23.63 -32.22 6.01
CA PHE A 335 -23.69 -31.66 4.65
C PHE A 335 -24.82 -32.34 3.87
N ASP A 336 -25.72 -31.54 3.33
CA ASP A 336 -26.80 -31.99 2.47
C ASP A 336 -26.70 -31.26 1.11
N ALA A 337 -26.22 -31.97 0.11
CA ALA A 337 -26.02 -31.44 -1.24
C ALA A 337 -27.33 -30.90 -1.87
N SER A 338 -28.50 -31.44 -1.47
CA SER A 338 -29.78 -30.97 -1.99
C SER A 338 -30.18 -29.58 -1.48
N LYS A 339 -29.62 -29.15 -0.36
CA LYS A 339 -29.84 -27.85 0.26
C LYS A 339 -28.77 -26.82 -0.09
N ALA A 340 -27.64 -27.28 -0.59
CA ALA A 340 -26.54 -26.39 -0.98
C ALA A 340 -26.95 -25.47 -2.13
N LYS A 341 -26.57 -24.19 -2.05
CA LYS A 341 -26.90 -23.15 -3.03
C LYS A 341 -25.65 -22.37 -3.41
N GLU A 342 -25.60 -21.91 -4.65
CA GLU A 342 -24.57 -21.00 -5.10
C GLU A 342 -24.80 -19.60 -4.49
N VAL A 343 -23.73 -18.97 -4.00
CA VAL A 343 -23.77 -17.58 -3.57
C VAL A 343 -23.63 -16.67 -4.78
N GLN A 344 -24.65 -15.87 -5.08
CA GLN A 344 -24.66 -14.93 -6.19
C GLN A 344 -23.92 -13.64 -5.79
N TRP A 345 -22.57 -13.72 -5.75
CA TRP A 345 -21.74 -12.57 -5.42
C TRP A 345 -21.83 -11.47 -6.46
N THR A 346 -22.03 -10.24 -6.03
CA THR A 346 -21.96 -9.07 -6.90
C THR A 346 -20.50 -8.76 -7.24
N ARG A 347 -20.18 -8.80 -8.53
CA ARG A 347 -18.83 -8.52 -9.01
C ARG A 347 -18.52 -7.03 -8.90
N ILE A 348 -17.44 -6.68 -8.21
CA ILE A 348 -17.03 -5.30 -7.92
C ILE A 348 -16.08 -4.79 -9.01
N HIS A 349 -15.06 -5.59 -9.36
CA HIS A 349 -14.05 -5.19 -10.33
C HIS A 349 -14.41 -5.74 -11.72
N ASN A 350 -14.84 -4.85 -12.60
CA ASN A 350 -15.19 -5.18 -13.97
C ASN A 350 -14.32 -4.42 -14.96
N LEU A 351 -13.85 -5.11 -15.98
CA LEU A 351 -13.28 -4.51 -17.18
C LEU A 351 -14.24 -4.72 -18.35
N PRO A 352 -14.26 -3.82 -19.34
CA PRO A 352 -14.99 -4.05 -20.60
C PRO A 352 -14.55 -5.35 -21.26
N ASP A 353 -15.45 -6.01 -21.99
CA ASP A 353 -15.18 -7.32 -22.59
C ASP A 353 -14.01 -7.32 -23.57
N HIS A 354 -13.75 -6.19 -24.22
CA HIS A 354 -12.62 -6.01 -25.15
C HIS A 354 -11.27 -5.77 -24.44
N VAL A 355 -11.21 -5.82 -23.10
CA VAL A 355 -9.99 -5.63 -22.34
C VAL A 355 -9.53 -6.95 -21.73
N TYR A 356 -8.34 -7.37 -22.11
CA TYR A 356 -7.67 -8.53 -21.53
C TYR A 356 -6.84 -8.13 -20.33
N PHE A 357 -7.08 -8.79 -19.20
CA PHE A 357 -6.27 -8.68 -17.99
C PHE A 357 -6.00 -10.08 -17.42
N ASN A 358 -4.77 -10.35 -17.05
CA ASN A 358 -4.37 -11.63 -16.49
C ASN A 358 -3.67 -11.44 -15.14
N HIS A 359 -4.30 -11.93 -14.05
CA HIS A 359 -3.74 -11.84 -12.71
C HIS A 359 -2.39 -12.56 -12.60
N SER A 360 -2.22 -13.74 -13.18
CA SER A 360 -0.97 -14.50 -13.03
C SER A 360 0.24 -13.77 -13.61
N GLN A 361 0.06 -13.00 -14.69
CA GLN A 361 1.14 -12.18 -15.25
C GLN A 361 1.56 -11.05 -14.31
N HIS A 362 0.61 -10.44 -13.60
CA HIS A 362 0.89 -9.35 -12.66
C HIS A 362 1.36 -9.87 -11.29
N VAL A 363 0.65 -10.83 -10.73
CA VAL A 363 0.90 -11.32 -9.37
C VAL A 363 2.05 -12.31 -9.33
N ASN A 364 2.06 -13.29 -10.24
CA ASN A 364 3.07 -14.34 -10.23
C ASN A 364 4.34 -13.90 -10.96
N ALA A 365 4.25 -13.46 -12.20
CA ALA A 365 5.43 -13.05 -12.97
C ALA A 365 5.94 -11.66 -12.56
N GLY A 366 5.04 -10.67 -12.46
CA GLY A 366 5.37 -9.28 -12.12
C GLY A 366 5.61 -9.03 -10.63
N LYS A 367 5.16 -9.94 -9.75
CA LYS A 367 5.22 -9.81 -8.28
C LYS A 367 4.54 -8.54 -7.75
N VAL A 368 3.52 -8.06 -8.47
CA VAL A 368 2.71 -6.92 -8.05
C VAL A 368 1.87 -7.32 -6.84
N GLN A 369 1.87 -6.51 -5.80
CA GLN A 369 1.09 -6.75 -4.60
C GLN A 369 -0.40 -6.50 -4.85
N CYS A 370 -1.26 -7.27 -4.19
CA CYS A 370 -2.72 -7.17 -4.34
C CYS A 370 -3.22 -5.74 -4.06
N GLN A 371 -2.69 -5.11 -3.02
CA GLN A 371 -3.08 -3.77 -2.58
C GLN A 371 -2.76 -2.67 -3.60
N THR A 372 -1.80 -2.90 -4.50
CA THR A 372 -1.47 -1.93 -5.56
C THR A 372 -2.68 -1.62 -6.45
N CYS A 373 -3.52 -2.62 -6.70
CA CYS A 373 -4.72 -2.50 -7.53
C CYS A 373 -6.01 -2.42 -6.70
N HIS A 374 -6.08 -3.19 -5.61
CA HIS A 374 -7.30 -3.34 -4.81
C HIS A 374 -7.33 -2.42 -3.58
N GLY A 375 -6.25 -1.67 -3.29
CA GLY A 375 -6.14 -0.82 -2.11
C GLY A 375 -6.01 -1.63 -0.81
N GLU A 376 -6.25 -0.99 0.31
CA GLU A 376 -6.10 -1.60 1.64
C GLU A 376 -7.28 -2.52 1.99
N ILE A 377 -7.43 -3.62 1.24
CA ILE A 377 -8.47 -4.64 1.45
C ILE A 377 -8.50 -5.14 2.89
N THR A 378 -7.34 -5.24 3.52
CA THR A 378 -7.21 -5.68 4.93
C THR A 378 -7.85 -4.73 5.94
N ALA A 379 -8.21 -3.52 5.53
CA ALA A 379 -8.94 -2.55 6.34
C ALA A 379 -10.42 -2.43 5.94
N MET A 380 -10.88 -3.18 4.91
CA MET A 380 -12.25 -3.08 4.41
C MET A 380 -13.14 -4.16 5.01
N ASP A 381 -14.24 -3.74 5.58
CA ASP A 381 -15.34 -4.65 5.94
C ASP A 381 -16.05 -5.11 4.65
N GLU A 382 -16.78 -4.27 3.98
CA GLU A 382 -17.28 -4.52 2.62
C GLU A 382 -16.28 -3.95 1.60
N VAL A 383 -15.94 -4.74 0.59
CA VAL A 383 -14.95 -4.33 -0.41
C VAL A 383 -15.54 -3.33 -1.38
N LYS A 384 -14.78 -2.27 -1.68
CA LYS A 384 -15.08 -1.30 -2.72
C LYS A 384 -14.01 -1.28 -3.80
N GLN A 385 -14.37 -0.85 -5.00
CA GLN A 385 -13.41 -0.62 -6.07
C GLN A 385 -12.62 0.66 -5.80
N VAL A 386 -11.32 0.54 -5.51
CA VAL A 386 -10.43 1.69 -5.22
C VAL A 386 -9.85 2.27 -6.51
N SER A 387 -9.31 1.41 -7.37
CA SER A 387 -8.65 1.83 -8.60
C SER A 387 -9.67 2.12 -9.70
N GLU A 388 -9.36 3.12 -10.54
CA GLU A 388 -10.22 3.50 -11.64
C GLU A 388 -10.34 2.43 -12.73
N LEU A 389 -9.32 1.58 -12.86
CA LEU A 389 -9.16 0.56 -13.90
C LEU A 389 -9.32 1.15 -15.33
N SER A 390 -8.99 2.44 -15.48
CA SER A 390 -9.01 3.12 -16.78
C SER A 390 -7.77 2.77 -17.59
N MET A 391 -7.83 2.92 -18.90
CA MET A 391 -6.69 2.68 -19.79
C MET A 391 -5.47 3.52 -19.37
N SER A 392 -5.67 4.80 -19.03
CA SER A 392 -4.60 5.69 -18.56
C SER A 392 -3.97 5.20 -17.26
N TRP A 393 -4.75 4.66 -16.33
CA TRP A 393 -4.25 4.10 -15.08
C TRP A 393 -3.32 2.90 -15.34
N CYS A 394 -3.72 1.98 -16.23
CA CYS A 394 -2.89 0.83 -16.61
C CYS A 394 -1.59 1.27 -17.31
N ILE A 395 -1.69 2.20 -18.28
CA ILE A 395 -0.56 2.72 -19.05
C ILE A 395 0.45 3.42 -18.13
N ASN A 396 0.00 4.24 -17.18
CA ASN A 396 0.90 4.93 -16.26
C ASN A 396 1.67 3.94 -15.37
N CYS A 397 1.00 2.92 -14.86
CA CYS A 397 1.65 1.84 -14.11
C CYS A 397 2.73 1.13 -14.96
N HIS A 398 2.42 0.79 -16.21
CA HIS A 398 3.36 0.11 -17.12
C HIS A 398 4.57 0.99 -17.52
N ARG A 399 4.41 2.31 -17.52
CA ARG A 399 5.51 3.26 -17.75
C ARG A 399 6.46 3.38 -16.57
N GLU A 400 5.98 3.17 -15.37
CA GLU A 400 6.74 3.37 -14.14
C GLU A 400 7.30 2.07 -13.57
N THR A 401 6.61 0.94 -13.79
CA THR A 401 6.95 -0.33 -13.17
C THR A 401 8.15 -0.98 -13.84
N ASN A 402 9.15 -1.34 -13.01
CA ASN A 402 10.31 -2.10 -13.46
C ASN A 402 9.96 -3.58 -13.64
N VAL A 403 10.51 -4.17 -14.70
CA VAL A 403 10.39 -5.61 -14.94
C VAL A 403 11.27 -6.37 -13.96
N ASN A 404 10.69 -7.34 -13.27
CA ASN A 404 11.42 -8.18 -12.35
C ASN A 404 12.05 -9.38 -13.08
N PHE A 405 13.32 -9.25 -13.47
CA PHE A 405 14.07 -10.32 -14.10
C PHE A 405 14.65 -11.36 -13.12
N ASN A 406 14.94 -10.92 -11.90
CA ASN A 406 15.61 -11.73 -10.88
C ASN A 406 14.61 -12.20 -9.83
N TYR A 407 13.70 -13.05 -10.24
CA TYR A 407 12.79 -13.68 -9.28
C TYR A 407 13.53 -14.65 -8.33
N ASP A 408 14.49 -15.37 -8.88
CA ASP A 408 15.40 -16.26 -8.17
C ASP A 408 16.78 -16.05 -8.80
N SER A 409 17.78 -15.66 -7.99
CA SER A 409 19.14 -15.40 -8.48
C SER A 409 19.79 -16.60 -9.16
N THR A 410 19.29 -17.83 -8.90
CA THR A 410 19.80 -19.08 -9.49
C THR A 410 19.02 -19.52 -10.72
N LYS A 411 17.76 -19.14 -10.87
CA LYS A 411 16.86 -19.65 -11.92
C LYS A 411 16.34 -18.55 -12.86
N GLY A 412 16.47 -17.29 -12.48
CA GLY A 412 15.89 -16.15 -13.20
C GLY A 412 14.35 -16.18 -13.27
N ASN A 413 13.76 -15.17 -13.87
CA ASN A 413 12.33 -15.16 -14.16
C ASN A 413 12.10 -15.76 -15.55
N LYS A 414 11.66 -17.01 -15.61
CA LYS A 414 11.42 -17.73 -16.86
C LYS A 414 10.34 -17.13 -17.77
N TYR A 415 9.53 -16.20 -17.27
CA TYR A 415 8.52 -15.52 -18.08
C TYR A 415 9.10 -14.40 -18.94
N TYR A 416 10.32 -13.91 -18.63
CA TYR A 416 10.97 -12.80 -19.33
C TYR A 416 12.33 -13.22 -19.88
N SER A 417 12.32 -13.85 -21.06
CA SER A 417 13.55 -14.26 -21.75
C SER A 417 14.30 -13.11 -22.44
N ILE A 418 13.75 -11.91 -22.44
CA ILE A 418 14.35 -10.75 -23.09
C ILE A 418 15.39 -10.00 -22.25
N TYR A 419 15.77 -10.53 -21.09
CA TYR A 419 16.83 -9.93 -20.25
C TYR A 419 18.11 -9.66 -21.04
N GLU A 420 18.53 -10.60 -21.89
CA GLU A 420 19.75 -10.48 -22.69
C GLU A 420 19.72 -9.29 -23.65
N LYS A 421 18.53 -8.95 -24.20
CA LYS A 421 18.35 -7.81 -25.09
C LYS A 421 18.77 -6.49 -24.44
N PHE A 422 18.46 -6.34 -23.15
CA PHE A 422 18.73 -5.11 -22.40
C PHE A 422 20.01 -5.18 -21.55
N HIS A 423 20.61 -6.36 -21.41
CA HIS A 423 21.78 -6.58 -20.56
C HIS A 423 22.95 -5.67 -20.94
N ASN A 424 23.23 -5.55 -22.25
CA ASN A 424 24.33 -4.73 -22.75
C ASN A 424 24.09 -3.24 -22.50
N ASP A 425 22.84 -2.77 -22.62
CA ASP A 425 22.49 -1.36 -22.39
C ASP A 425 22.55 -1.00 -20.91
N ILE A 426 22.13 -1.90 -20.02
CA ILE A 426 22.26 -1.76 -18.56
C ILE A 426 23.76 -1.74 -18.19
N LYS A 427 24.54 -2.69 -18.70
CA LYS A 427 25.98 -2.79 -18.44
C LYS A 427 26.76 -1.59 -18.95
N ALA A 428 26.33 -1.00 -20.06
CA ALA A 428 26.91 0.21 -20.64
C ALA A 428 26.45 1.51 -19.94
N GLY A 429 25.59 1.43 -18.92
CA GLY A 429 25.05 2.60 -18.22
C GLY A 429 24.09 3.46 -19.04
N LYS A 430 23.58 2.93 -20.17
CA LYS A 430 22.59 3.63 -20.98
C LYS A 430 21.18 3.55 -20.39
N MET A 431 20.94 2.61 -19.51
CA MET A 431 19.67 2.30 -18.91
C MET A 431 19.90 1.76 -17.50
N ASP A 432 19.17 2.30 -16.52
CA ASP A 432 19.29 1.87 -15.12
C ASP A 432 18.43 0.64 -14.81
N SER A 433 17.28 0.50 -15.50
CA SER A 433 16.33 -0.57 -15.31
C SER A 433 15.47 -0.78 -16.56
N VAL A 434 14.89 -1.97 -16.71
CA VAL A 434 13.93 -2.24 -17.79
C VAL A 434 12.53 -2.08 -17.23
N LYS A 435 11.75 -1.21 -17.83
CA LYS A 435 10.35 -1.00 -17.50
C LYS A 435 9.44 -1.87 -18.35
N VAL A 436 8.19 -2.05 -17.91
CA VAL A 436 7.18 -2.84 -18.63
C VAL A 436 6.94 -2.25 -20.03
N GLU A 437 7.02 -0.94 -20.22
CA GLU A 437 6.92 -0.30 -21.54
C GLU A 437 7.98 -0.78 -22.52
N HIS A 438 9.21 -1.04 -22.04
CA HIS A 438 10.33 -1.47 -22.90
C HIS A 438 10.15 -2.91 -23.43
N ILE A 439 9.32 -3.71 -22.78
CA ILE A 439 9.00 -5.09 -23.19
C ILE A 439 7.68 -5.20 -23.94
N GLY A 440 7.15 -4.08 -24.43
CA GLY A 440 5.91 -4.03 -25.20
C GLY A 440 4.64 -3.96 -24.36
N GLY A 441 4.75 -3.60 -23.07
CA GLY A 441 3.59 -3.49 -22.17
C GLY A 441 2.62 -2.35 -22.51
N LEU A 442 2.97 -1.47 -23.45
CA LEU A 442 2.11 -0.40 -23.95
C LEU A 442 1.51 -0.69 -25.35
N GLU A 443 1.82 -1.86 -25.93
CA GLU A 443 1.24 -2.24 -27.22
C GLU A 443 -0.26 -2.52 -27.06
N CYS A 444 -1.08 -1.96 -27.96
CA CYS A 444 -2.55 -2.05 -27.88
C CYS A 444 -3.03 -3.51 -27.74
N GLN A 445 -2.44 -4.43 -28.49
CA GLN A 445 -2.79 -5.84 -28.52
C GLN A 445 -2.47 -6.61 -27.22
N LYS A 446 -1.73 -6.02 -26.28
CA LYS A 446 -1.46 -6.64 -24.96
C LYS A 446 -2.67 -6.51 -24.02
N CYS A 447 -3.49 -5.50 -24.25
CA CYS A 447 -4.67 -5.20 -23.42
C CYS A 447 -5.99 -5.32 -24.19
N HIS A 448 -5.96 -5.23 -25.53
CA HIS A 448 -7.16 -5.27 -26.38
C HIS A 448 -7.05 -6.37 -27.41
N TYR A 449 -8.17 -7.05 -27.69
CA TYR A 449 -8.32 -8.08 -28.74
C TYR A 449 -9.59 -7.90 -29.54
#